data_f389b27198c500cafdf8a7f8be439e23
#
_entry.id   f389b27198c500cafdf8a7f8be439e23
#
_cell.length_a   1.000
_cell.length_b   1.000
_cell.length_c   1.000
_cell.angle_alpha   90.00
_cell.angle_beta   90.00
_cell.angle_gamma   90.00
#
_symmetry.space_group_name_H-M   'P 1'
#
loop_
_entity.id
_entity.type
_entity.pdbx_description
1 polymer ?
#
loop_
_entity_poly.entity_id
_entity_poly.type
_entity_poly.pdbx_seq_one_letter_code
_entity_poly.pdbx_strand_id
1 'polypeptide(L)'
;MKVCITHREIFYHLLHAVFQACEKKPVIAELGVLRGENALKLYNALAPEKMVLIDSWSPAANDAYSPFDPLPAWVEPVDSYAYYYGGPMDDPATWDALYQECLSKFVEMDNVTAIRADTISAIEQIQPITGIDKFDLVYIDANHQYEYILRDLMYYQDLVADDGFILLNDCCHSHLGTKQNLGVLEALSSFLKRSDFIPLAVTNTDWSDVILVRKNSIMVKLVDMALTNSDIPFVEIPHQLISAAKVIRGQQRVNISFA
;
A
#
# COMPACT_ATOMS: atom_id res chain seq x y z
N MET A 1 -14.01 -10.54 -6.96
CA MET A 1 -12.62 -10.00 -7.01
C MET A 1 -11.89 -10.60 -8.19
N LYS A 2 -11.13 -9.79 -8.91
CA LYS A 2 -10.33 -10.24 -10.06
C LYS A 2 -8.88 -10.48 -9.65
N VAL A 3 -8.35 -11.66 -9.95
CA VAL A 3 -6.92 -11.99 -9.81
C VAL A 3 -6.26 -11.67 -11.15
N CYS A 4 -5.48 -10.61 -11.19
CA CYS A 4 -4.92 -10.03 -12.41
C CYS A 4 -3.47 -10.48 -12.63
N ILE A 5 -3.16 -10.99 -13.82
CA ILE A 5 -1.80 -11.37 -14.21
C ILE A 5 -1.06 -10.11 -14.65
N THR A 6 -0.65 -9.30 -13.67
CA THR A 6 -0.01 -8.01 -13.91
C THR A 6 0.78 -7.53 -12.69
N HIS A 7 1.50 -6.41 -12.84
CA HIS A 7 2.25 -5.73 -11.78
C HIS A 7 1.47 -4.55 -11.22
N ARG A 8 1.82 -4.09 -9.99
CA ARG A 8 1.18 -2.98 -9.29
C ARG A 8 1.06 -1.69 -10.13
N GLU A 9 2.08 -1.36 -10.91
CA GLU A 9 2.08 -0.15 -11.75
C GLU A 9 0.92 -0.12 -12.76
N ILE A 10 0.46 -1.27 -13.23
CA ILE A 10 -0.71 -1.35 -14.11
C ILE A 10 -1.99 -0.97 -13.35
N PHE A 11 -2.07 -1.25 -12.05
CA PHE A 11 -3.16 -0.75 -11.23
C PHE A 11 -3.18 0.78 -11.12
N TYR A 12 -2.01 1.43 -11.12
CA TYR A 12 -1.95 2.89 -11.16
C TYR A 12 -2.56 3.44 -12.44
N HIS A 13 -2.21 2.88 -13.60
CA HIS A 13 -2.80 3.27 -14.88
C HIS A 13 -4.29 2.95 -14.98
N LEU A 14 -4.72 1.82 -14.41
CA LEU A 14 -6.14 1.47 -14.32
C LEU A 14 -6.91 2.51 -13.50
N LEU A 15 -6.41 2.86 -12.31
CA LEU A 15 -7.03 3.88 -11.46
C LEU A 15 -7.00 5.27 -12.12
N HIS A 16 -5.93 5.61 -12.85
CA HIS A 16 -5.89 6.83 -13.67
C HIS A 16 -7.04 6.87 -14.67
N ALA A 17 -7.27 5.79 -15.43
CA ALA A 17 -8.38 5.73 -16.38
C ALA A 17 -9.74 5.88 -15.68
N VAL A 18 -9.90 5.30 -14.48
CA VAL A 18 -11.12 5.45 -13.67
C VAL A 18 -11.32 6.90 -13.22
N PHE A 19 -10.26 7.56 -12.70
CA PHE A 19 -10.35 8.97 -12.30
C PHE A 19 -10.60 9.89 -13.49
N GLN A 20 -9.99 9.62 -14.65
CA GLN A 20 -10.27 10.37 -15.87
C GLN A 20 -11.73 10.24 -16.32
N ALA A 21 -12.30 9.03 -16.24
CA ALA A 21 -13.72 8.80 -16.56
C ALA A 21 -14.67 9.57 -15.62
N CYS A 22 -14.19 9.95 -14.43
CA CYS A 22 -14.89 10.81 -13.47
C CYS A 22 -14.53 12.29 -13.61
N GLU A 23 -13.73 12.68 -14.59
CA GLU A 23 -13.19 14.04 -14.77
C GLU A 23 -12.48 14.56 -13.50
N LYS A 24 -11.78 13.68 -12.79
CA LYS A 24 -11.18 13.95 -11.49
C LYS A 24 -9.68 13.81 -11.50
N LYS A 25 -8.97 14.80 -10.94
CA LYS A 25 -7.58 14.67 -10.50
C LYS A 25 -7.58 14.21 -9.05
N PRO A 26 -7.01 13.03 -8.73
CA PRO A 26 -7.10 12.49 -7.37
C PRO A 26 -6.23 13.25 -6.37
N VAL A 27 -6.69 13.30 -5.12
CA VAL A 27 -5.88 13.64 -3.95
C VAL A 27 -5.41 12.33 -3.35
N ILE A 28 -4.09 12.12 -3.24
CA ILE A 28 -3.52 10.84 -2.84
C ILE A 28 -2.61 10.95 -1.63
N ALA A 29 -2.54 9.89 -0.83
CA ALA A 29 -1.55 9.70 0.21
C ALA A 29 -0.80 8.38 -0.01
N GLU A 30 0.49 8.37 0.31
CA GLU A 30 1.29 7.15 0.43
C GLU A 30 1.83 7.05 1.86
N LEU A 31 1.60 5.90 2.50
CA LEU A 31 2.08 5.56 3.83
C LEU A 31 3.24 4.57 3.70
N GLY A 32 4.41 4.94 4.18
CA GLY A 32 5.64 4.18 3.93
C GLY A 32 6.22 4.52 2.56
N VAL A 33 7.07 5.53 2.53
CA VAL A 33 7.55 6.15 1.28
C VAL A 33 9.01 5.81 0.99
N LEU A 34 9.77 5.61 2.04
CA LEU A 34 11.20 5.31 2.01
C LEU A 34 11.96 6.33 1.14
N ARG A 35 12.44 5.90 -0.05
CA ARG A 35 13.18 6.74 -1.02
C ARG A 35 12.28 7.54 -1.96
N GLY A 36 10.96 7.33 -1.93
CA GLY A 36 10.00 7.96 -2.83
C GLY A 36 9.93 7.37 -4.24
N GLU A 37 10.51 6.19 -4.46
CA GLU A 37 10.49 5.57 -5.80
C GLU A 37 9.08 5.16 -6.24
N ASN A 38 8.32 4.55 -5.34
CA ASN A 38 6.94 4.18 -5.62
C ASN A 38 6.04 5.42 -5.67
N ALA A 39 6.24 6.37 -4.76
CA ALA A 39 5.56 7.67 -4.78
C ALA A 39 5.69 8.38 -6.12
N LEU A 40 6.90 8.39 -6.71
CA LEU A 40 7.15 9.02 -8.01
C LEU A 40 6.41 8.28 -9.14
N LYS A 41 6.33 6.95 -9.09
CA LYS A 41 5.54 6.16 -10.05
C LYS A 41 4.04 6.44 -9.93
N LEU A 42 3.51 6.50 -8.72
CA LEU A 42 2.13 6.91 -8.45
C LEU A 42 1.85 8.31 -8.98
N TYR A 43 2.73 9.26 -8.67
CA TYR A 43 2.60 10.65 -9.13
C TYR A 43 2.54 10.73 -10.66
N ASN A 44 3.49 10.09 -11.34
CA ASN A 44 3.57 10.10 -12.80
C ASN A 44 2.37 9.39 -13.47
N ALA A 45 1.89 8.30 -12.88
CA ALA A 45 0.77 7.55 -13.43
C ALA A 45 -0.58 8.24 -13.20
N LEU A 46 -0.79 8.82 -12.01
CA LEU A 46 -2.10 9.35 -11.59
C LEU A 46 -2.26 10.85 -11.86
N ALA A 47 -1.17 11.60 -12.04
CA ALA A 47 -1.17 13.05 -12.18
C ALA A 47 -2.06 13.76 -11.12
N PRO A 48 -1.78 13.57 -9.82
CA PRO A 48 -2.67 13.98 -8.74
C PRO A 48 -2.83 15.49 -8.65
N GLU A 49 -3.97 15.94 -8.09
CA GLU A 49 -4.14 17.33 -7.68
C GLU A 49 -3.22 17.67 -6.51
N LYS A 50 -3.17 16.77 -5.51
CA LYS A 50 -2.27 16.85 -4.35
C LYS A 50 -1.79 15.46 -3.99
N MET A 51 -0.56 15.37 -3.50
CA MET A 51 0.01 14.15 -2.96
C MET A 51 0.65 14.39 -1.59
N VAL A 52 0.35 13.52 -0.63
CA VAL A 52 0.94 13.53 0.71
C VAL A 52 1.78 12.28 0.90
N LEU A 53 3.04 12.48 1.25
CA LEU A 53 4.02 11.44 1.53
C LEU A 53 4.18 11.32 3.04
N ILE A 54 3.87 10.16 3.61
CA ILE A 54 3.90 9.94 5.06
C ILE A 54 4.86 8.80 5.37
N ASP A 55 5.93 9.11 6.08
CA ASP A 55 6.88 8.12 6.58
C ASP A 55 7.55 8.66 7.85
N SER A 56 7.93 7.79 8.74
CA SER A 56 8.64 8.18 9.96
C SER A 56 10.07 8.62 9.67
N TRP A 57 10.72 8.04 8.65
CA TRP A 57 12.15 8.16 8.37
C TRP A 57 12.97 8.17 9.66
N SER A 58 12.76 7.14 10.48
CA SER A 58 13.30 7.05 11.83
C SER A 58 13.67 5.61 12.16
N PRO A 59 14.73 5.37 12.95
CA PRO A 59 15.06 4.05 13.48
C PRO A 59 13.89 3.38 14.22
N ALA A 60 13.01 4.17 14.85
CA ALA A 60 11.83 3.64 15.55
C ALA A 60 10.86 2.90 14.62
N ALA A 61 10.94 3.07 13.31
CA ALA A 61 10.18 2.27 12.34
C ALA A 61 10.53 0.78 12.38
N ASN A 62 11.72 0.46 12.91
CA ASN A 62 12.22 -0.91 13.01
C ASN A 62 11.87 -1.58 14.34
N ASP A 63 11.37 -0.82 15.30
CA ASP A 63 10.94 -1.39 16.57
C ASP A 63 9.82 -2.38 16.25
N ALA A 64 10.17 -3.66 16.30
CA ALA A 64 9.21 -4.72 16.07
C ALA A 64 8.09 -4.59 17.10
N TYR A 65 6.92 -4.14 16.63
CA TYR A 65 5.76 -4.11 17.47
C TYR A 65 5.27 -5.54 17.66
N SER A 66 5.87 -6.22 18.58
CA SER A 66 5.36 -7.50 19.04
C SER A 66 5.31 -7.45 20.56
N PRO A 67 4.11 -7.59 21.16
CA PRO A 67 4.02 -7.84 22.58
C PRO A 67 4.56 -9.23 22.93
N PHE A 68 4.90 -10.05 21.94
CA PHE A 68 5.43 -11.39 22.03
C PHE A 68 6.87 -11.42 21.53
N ASP A 69 7.79 -11.14 22.43
CA ASP A 69 9.23 -11.27 22.18
C ASP A 69 9.73 -12.58 22.86
N PRO A 70 10.55 -13.37 22.18
CA PRO A 70 11.22 -13.11 20.90
C PRO A 70 10.35 -13.41 19.67
N LEU A 71 10.70 -12.74 18.55
CA LEU A 71 10.12 -13.08 17.25
C LEU A 71 10.41 -14.56 16.90
N PRO A 72 9.55 -15.20 16.10
CA PRO A 72 9.79 -16.56 15.64
C PRO A 72 11.17 -16.70 14.98
N ALA A 73 11.81 -17.84 15.19
CA ALA A 73 13.19 -18.10 14.73
C ALA A 73 13.36 -18.07 13.19
N TRP A 74 12.29 -18.08 12.42
CA TRP A 74 12.33 -17.96 10.96
C TRP A 74 12.29 -16.52 10.45
N VAL A 75 12.01 -15.55 11.34
CA VAL A 75 12.04 -14.11 10.98
C VAL A 75 13.49 -13.68 10.90
N GLU A 76 13.85 -13.05 9.79
CA GLU A 76 15.19 -12.52 9.59
C GLU A 76 15.41 -11.26 10.46
N PRO A 77 16.58 -11.09 11.07
CA PRO A 77 16.92 -9.88 11.80
C PRO A 77 16.83 -8.65 10.88
N VAL A 78 16.39 -7.53 11.44
CA VAL A 78 16.27 -6.24 10.71
C VAL A 78 17.59 -5.83 10.04
N ASP A 79 18.71 -6.05 10.69
CA ASP A 79 20.04 -5.75 10.14
C ASP A 79 20.36 -6.48 8.83
N SER A 80 19.67 -7.59 8.53
CA SER A 80 19.79 -8.30 7.25
C SER A 80 19.38 -7.42 6.06
N TYR A 81 18.61 -6.37 6.31
CA TYR A 81 18.08 -5.44 5.29
C TYR A 81 18.89 -4.15 5.20
N ALA A 82 19.97 -3.96 5.99
CA ALA A 82 20.78 -2.75 5.98
C ALA A 82 21.28 -2.37 4.56
N TYR A 83 21.59 -3.38 3.72
CA TYR A 83 21.99 -3.15 2.34
C TYR A 83 20.87 -2.47 1.51
N TYR A 84 19.62 -2.79 1.77
CA TYR A 84 18.46 -2.22 1.09
C TYR A 84 18.22 -0.77 1.52
N TYR A 85 18.42 -0.47 2.80
CA TYR A 85 18.26 0.88 3.34
C TYR A 85 19.49 1.77 3.10
N GLY A 86 20.62 1.21 2.71
CA GLY A 86 21.85 1.95 2.41
C GLY A 86 22.71 2.26 3.64
N GLY A 87 22.42 1.64 4.80
CA GLY A 87 23.17 1.80 6.03
C GLY A 87 22.55 1.07 7.21
N PRO A 88 23.17 1.15 8.39
CA PRO A 88 22.63 0.57 9.62
C PRO A 88 21.24 1.12 9.93
N MET A 89 20.33 0.23 10.30
CA MET A 89 18.92 0.59 10.50
C MET A 89 18.67 1.30 11.85
N ASP A 90 19.58 1.17 12.80
CA ASP A 90 19.60 1.86 14.09
C ASP A 90 20.26 3.24 14.03
N ASP A 91 20.92 3.59 12.90
CA ASP A 91 21.57 4.89 12.70
C ASP A 91 20.59 5.93 12.14
N PRO A 92 20.28 7.01 12.88
CA PRO A 92 19.45 8.10 12.38
C PRO A 92 19.94 8.72 11.06
N ALA A 93 21.26 8.71 10.80
CA ALA A 93 21.82 9.26 9.57
C ALA A 93 21.38 8.48 8.32
N THR A 94 21.16 7.16 8.43
CA THR A 94 20.61 6.33 7.36
C THR A 94 19.21 6.83 6.97
N TRP A 95 18.36 7.09 7.95
CA TRP A 95 16.98 7.57 7.72
C TRP A 95 16.93 9.01 7.22
N ASP A 96 17.83 9.87 7.72
CA ASP A 96 17.95 11.24 7.21
C ASP A 96 18.37 11.25 5.73
N ALA A 97 19.29 10.38 5.33
CA ALA A 97 19.69 10.23 3.93
C ALA A 97 18.52 9.76 3.04
N LEU A 98 17.73 8.79 3.49
CA LEU A 98 16.51 8.30 2.79
C LEU A 98 15.48 9.42 2.64
N TYR A 99 15.25 10.19 3.69
CA TYR A 99 14.34 11.33 3.65
C TYR A 99 14.79 12.39 2.63
N GLN A 100 16.07 12.76 2.64
CA GLN A 100 16.61 13.73 1.68
C GLN A 100 16.57 13.20 0.25
N GLU A 101 16.85 11.92 0.04
CA GLU A 101 16.69 11.26 -1.26
C GLU A 101 15.25 11.32 -1.75
N CYS A 102 14.28 11.05 -0.88
CA CYS A 102 12.87 11.19 -1.19
C CYS A 102 12.53 12.63 -1.62
N LEU A 103 12.85 13.62 -0.79
CA LEU A 103 12.55 15.02 -1.08
C LEU A 103 13.17 15.50 -2.39
N SER A 104 14.37 15.03 -2.73
CA SER A 104 15.05 15.42 -3.98
C SER A 104 14.27 15.06 -5.24
N LYS A 105 13.44 14.00 -5.19
CA LYS A 105 12.61 13.54 -6.33
C LYS A 105 11.41 14.46 -6.59
N PHE A 106 10.99 15.24 -5.59
CA PHE A 106 9.78 16.06 -5.63
C PHE A 106 10.05 17.55 -5.54
N VAL A 107 11.30 17.98 -5.64
CA VAL A 107 11.72 19.39 -5.43
C VAL A 107 11.00 20.39 -6.36
N GLU A 108 10.57 19.95 -7.55
CA GLU A 108 9.87 20.81 -8.53
C GLU A 108 8.36 20.60 -8.52
N MET A 109 7.83 19.85 -7.54
CA MET A 109 6.41 19.46 -7.49
C MET A 109 5.72 20.17 -6.32
N ASP A 110 5.15 21.36 -6.57
CA ASP A 110 4.51 22.21 -5.55
C ASP A 110 3.27 21.57 -4.91
N ASN A 111 2.71 20.53 -5.54
CA ASN A 111 1.54 19.81 -5.07
C ASN A 111 1.88 18.54 -4.27
N VAL A 112 3.14 18.32 -3.93
CA VAL A 112 3.59 17.21 -3.10
C VAL A 112 4.04 17.72 -1.73
N THR A 113 3.52 17.12 -0.66
CA THR A 113 3.87 17.46 0.72
C THR A 113 4.37 16.23 1.46
N ALA A 114 5.54 16.30 2.07
CA ALA A 114 6.07 15.24 2.92
C ALA A 114 5.79 15.54 4.40
N ILE A 115 5.26 14.56 5.13
CA ILE A 115 5.05 14.58 6.58
C ILE A 115 5.95 13.52 7.18
N ARG A 116 6.99 13.96 7.91
CA ARG A 116 7.91 13.08 8.62
C ARG A 116 7.35 12.71 9.98
N ALA A 117 6.55 11.67 10.02
CA ALA A 117 5.90 11.15 11.24
C ALA A 117 5.51 9.68 11.05
N ASP A 118 5.30 8.95 12.14
CA ASP A 118 4.60 7.65 12.04
C ASP A 118 3.17 7.85 11.53
N THR A 119 2.60 6.81 10.95
CA THR A 119 1.30 6.89 10.24
C THR A 119 0.16 7.43 11.12
N ILE A 120 0.17 7.16 12.40
CA ILE A 120 -0.89 7.61 13.32
C ILE A 120 -0.68 9.06 13.75
N SER A 121 0.55 9.42 14.15
CA SER A 121 0.88 10.80 14.49
C SER A 121 0.72 11.77 13.32
N ALA A 122 0.84 11.27 12.08
CA ALA A 122 0.61 12.05 10.88
C ALA A 122 -0.85 12.48 10.70
N ILE A 123 -1.82 11.70 11.17
CA ILE A 123 -3.25 11.97 10.98
C ILE A 123 -3.64 13.37 11.47
N GLU A 124 -3.18 13.75 12.65
CA GLU A 124 -3.46 15.07 13.22
C GLU A 124 -2.75 16.21 12.48
N GLN A 125 -1.73 15.90 11.68
CA GLN A 125 -0.93 16.86 10.93
C GLN A 125 -1.44 17.08 9.49
N ILE A 126 -2.16 16.10 8.91
CA ILE A 126 -2.59 16.13 7.50
C ILE A 126 -3.38 17.41 7.21
N GLN A 127 -4.51 17.60 7.87
CA GLN A 127 -5.39 18.74 7.59
C GLN A 127 -4.73 20.11 7.89
N PRO A 128 -4.05 20.32 9.04
CA PRO A 128 -3.38 21.59 9.32
C PRO A 128 -2.26 21.95 8.33
N ILE A 129 -1.52 20.95 7.82
CA ILE A 129 -0.39 21.20 6.91
C ILE A 129 -0.86 21.34 5.47
N THR A 130 -1.83 20.52 5.03
CA THR A 130 -2.17 20.34 3.61
C THR A 130 -3.53 20.92 3.22
N GLY A 131 -4.40 21.13 4.21
CA GLY A 131 -5.81 21.49 3.98
C GLY A 131 -6.65 20.34 3.41
N ILE A 132 -6.17 19.10 3.50
CA ILE A 132 -6.85 17.92 2.96
C ILE A 132 -7.64 17.25 4.09
N ASP A 133 -8.94 17.02 3.86
CA ASP A 133 -9.81 16.29 4.79
C ASP A 133 -9.98 14.82 4.37
N LYS A 134 -9.97 14.53 3.07
CA LYS A 134 -10.18 13.19 2.50
C LYS A 134 -9.26 12.96 1.31
N PHE A 135 -8.85 11.71 1.13
CA PHE A 135 -8.08 11.24 0.01
C PHE A 135 -8.93 10.41 -0.95
N ASP A 136 -8.65 10.53 -2.24
CA ASP A 136 -9.24 9.67 -3.27
C ASP A 136 -8.51 8.34 -3.39
N LEU A 137 -7.25 8.32 -2.98
CA LEU A 137 -6.44 7.10 -2.88
C LEU A 137 -5.52 7.20 -1.67
N VAL A 138 -5.53 6.17 -0.84
CA VAL A 138 -4.51 5.92 0.17
C VAL A 138 -3.75 4.65 -0.22
N TYR A 139 -2.45 4.78 -0.51
CA TYR A 139 -1.55 3.65 -0.73
C TYR A 139 -0.86 3.29 0.58
N ILE A 140 -1.03 2.06 1.06
CA ILE A 140 -0.48 1.58 2.34
C ILE A 140 0.67 0.62 2.05
N ASP A 141 1.89 1.07 2.30
CA ASP A 141 3.17 0.37 2.09
C ASP A 141 4.14 0.65 3.26
N ALA A 142 3.59 0.82 4.48
CA ALA A 142 4.36 1.12 5.68
C ALA A 142 4.91 -0.14 6.37
N ASN A 143 4.80 -0.26 7.68
CA ASN A 143 5.21 -1.47 8.39
C ASN A 143 4.20 -2.59 8.15
N HIS A 144 4.64 -3.68 7.50
CA HIS A 144 3.78 -4.79 7.06
C HIS A 144 3.44 -5.82 8.15
N GLN A 145 3.79 -5.59 9.41
CA GLN A 145 3.35 -6.45 10.50
C GLN A 145 1.84 -6.29 10.75
N TYR A 146 1.19 -7.35 11.20
CA TYR A 146 -0.26 -7.44 11.35
C TYR A 146 -0.88 -6.24 12.09
N GLU A 147 -0.31 -5.89 13.25
CA GLU A 147 -0.84 -4.86 14.12
C GLU A 147 -0.76 -3.45 13.48
N TYR A 148 0.35 -3.18 12.78
CA TYR A 148 0.55 -1.89 12.10
C TYR A 148 -0.40 -1.74 10.91
N ILE A 149 -0.48 -2.74 10.05
CA ILE A 149 -1.40 -2.71 8.89
C ILE A 149 -2.86 -2.63 9.34
N LEU A 150 -3.26 -3.42 10.34
CA LEU A 150 -4.63 -3.36 10.83
C LEU A 150 -4.95 -1.98 11.40
N ARG A 151 -4.02 -1.39 12.16
CA ARG A 151 -4.13 -0.05 12.71
C ARG A 151 -4.26 0.99 11.59
N ASP A 152 -3.37 0.94 10.60
CA ASP A 152 -3.39 1.88 9.48
C ASP A 152 -4.69 1.78 8.68
N LEU A 153 -5.15 0.58 8.35
CA LEU A 153 -6.44 0.35 7.71
C LEU A 153 -7.61 0.93 8.51
N MET A 154 -7.63 0.68 9.83
CA MET A 154 -8.73 1.12 10.70
C MET A 154 -8.80 2.64 10.86
N TYR A 155 -7.67 3.33 10.89
CA TYR A 155 -7.65 4.79 11.02
C TYR A 155 -7.79 5.51 9.68
N TYR A 156 -7.07 5.05 8.65
CA TYR A 156 -7.10 5.73 7.35
C TYR A 156 -8.37 5.48 6.54
N GLN A 157 -9.16 4.42 6.82
CA GLN A 157 -10.46 4.26 6.17
C GLN A 157 -11.36 5.50 6.33
N ASP A 158 -11.25 6.20 7.47
CA ASP A 158 -12.03 7.40 7.75
C ASP A 158 -11.51 8.63 6.99
N LEU A 159 -10.27 8.59 6.48
CA LEU A 159 -9.68 9.61 5.64
C LEU A 159 -9.87 9.34 4.13
N VAL A 160 -10.34 8.17 3.75
CA VAL A 160 -10.71 7.85 2.37
C VAL A 160 -12.07 8.43 2.04
N ALA A 161 -12.19 9.10 0.90
CA ALA A 161 -13.46 9.61 0.37
C ALA A 161 -14.46 8.47 0.14
N ASP A 162 -15.76 8.77 0.06
CA ASP A 162 -16.81 7.76 -0.13
C ASP A 162 -16.58 6.93 -1.41
N ASP A 163 -16.16 7.62 -2.49
CA ASP A 163 -15.75 7.01 -3.76
C ASP A 163 -14.22 6.93 -3.91
N GLY A 164 -13.49 6.78 -2.81
CA GLY A 164 -12.04 6.63 -2.80
C GLY A 164 -11.60 5.17 -2.73
N PHE A 165 -10.29 4.99 -2.82
CA PHE A 165 -9.62 3.69 -2.84
C PHE A 165 -8.62 3.56 -1.70
N ILE A 166 -8.42 2.32 -1.23
CA ILE A 166 -7.19 1.90 -0.56
C ILE A 166 -6.46 0.95 -1.50
N LEU A 167 -5.19 1.22 -1.74
CA LEU A 167 -4.29 0.29 -2.40
C LEU A 167 -3.36 -0.29 -1.33
N LEU A 168 -3.44 -1.60 -1.11
CA LEU A 168 -2.74 -2.27 -0.03
C LEU A 168 -1.61 -3.12 -0.61
N ASN A 169 -0.38 -2.83 -0.19
CA ASN A 169 0.82 -3.50 -0.67
C ASN A 169 1.08 -4.83 0.04
N ASP A 170 1.80 -5.73 -0.63
CA ASP A 170 2.33 -7.01 -0.14
C ASP A 170 1.27 -7.93 0.50
N CYS A 171 0.07 -7.93 -0.08
CA CYS A 171 -1.12 -8.59 0.47
C CYS A 171 -1.23 -10.06 0.03
N CYS A 172 -0.26 -10.89 0.37
CA CYS A 172 -0.38 -12.36 0.23
C CYS A 172 0.67 -13.07 1.08
N HIS A 173 0.42 -14.34 1.38
CA HIS A 173 1.44 -15.20 1.98
C HIS A 173 2.50 -15.58 0.95
N SER A 174 3.75 -15.27 1.23
CA SER A 174 4.90 -15.72 0.46
C SER A 174 6.00 -16.26 1.38
N HIS A 175 6.92 -17.06 0.82
CA HIS A 175 8.07 -17.52 1.58
C HIS A 175 8.95 -16.34 2.07
N LEU A 176 9.12 -15.34 1.24
CA LEU A 176 9.89 -14.14 1.61
C LEU A 176 9.14 -13.30 2.64
N GLY A 177 7.82 -13.14 2.49
CA GLY A 177 6.99 -12.42 3.45
C GLY A 177 7.00 -13.05 4.84
N THR A 178 7.02 -14.39 4.92
CA THR A 178 7.15 -15.09 6.21
C THR A 178 8.45 -14.74 6.93
N LYS A 179 9.55 -14.57 6.20
CA LYS A 179 10.84 -14.16 6.76
C LYS A 179 10.84 -12.72 7.27
N GLN A 180 10.00 -11.86 6.70
CA GLN A 180 9.83 -10.46 7.12
C GLN A 180 8.69 -10.28 8.15
N ASN A 181 8.08 -11.37 8.62
CA ASN A 181 6.94 -11.32 9.54
C ASN A 181 5.75 -10.52 8.98
N LEU A 182 5.50 -10.61 7.67
CA LEU A 182 4.35 -9.92 7.07
C LEU A 182 3.04 -10.49 7.59
N GLY A 183 2.13 -9.58 7.96
CA GLY A 183 0.79 -9.91 8.44
C GLY A 183 -0.31 -9.15 7.68
N VAL A 184 -0.01 -8.71 6.44
CA VAL A 184 -0.91 -7.86 5.66
C VAL A 184 -2.21 -8.57 5.31
N LEU A 185 -2.13 -9.85 4.93
CA LEU A 185 -3.31 -10.63 4.54
C LEU A 185 -4.24 -10.89 5.73
N GLU A 186 -3.68 -11.19 6.89
CA GLU A 186 -4.42 -11.39 8.13
C GLU A 186 -5.08 -10.08 8.59
N ALA A 187 -4.35 -8.97 8.49
CA ALA A 187 -4.86 -7.64 8.80
C ALA A 187 -6.01 -7.25 7.87
N LEU A 188 -5.85 -7.47 6.55
CA LEU A 188 -6.92 -7.27 5.58
C LEU A 188 -8.13 -8.14 5.92
N SER A 189 -7.93 -9.43 6.20
CA SER A 189 -9.02 -10.35 6.56
C SER A 189 -9.78 -9.90 7.81
N SER A 190 -9.09 -9.34 8.78
CA SER A 190 -9.69 -8.77 10.00
C SER A 190 -10.42 -7.45 9.71
N PHE A 191 -9.86 -6.59 8.88
CA PHE A 191 -10.45 -5.32 8.45
C PHE A 191 -11.75 -5.51 7.69
N LEU A 192 -11.80 -6.41 6.71
CA LEU A 192 -12.98 -6.69 5.88
C LEU A 192 -14.20 -7.17 6.69
N LYS A 193 -13.99 -7.72 7.89
CA LYS A 193 -15.09 -8.12 8.79
C LYS A 193 -15.71 -6.94 9.55
N ARG A 194 -15.04 -5.79 9.57
CA ARG A 194 -15.38 -4.63 10.42
C ARG A 194 -15.63 -3.35 9.63
N SER A 195 -15.40 -3.38 8.31
CA SER A 195 -15.54 -2.25 7.42
C SER A 195 -16.56 -2.54 6.32
N ASP A 196 -16.90 -1.53 5.56
CA ASP A 196 -17.72 -1.65 4.35
C ASP A 196 -16.87 -1.76 3.06
N PHE A 197 -15.56 -1.93 3.20
CA PHE A 197 -14.65 -2.15 2.08
C PHE A 197 -14.72 -3.59 1.55
N ILE A 198 -14.49 -3.72 0.26
CA ILE A 198 -14.36 -5.01 -0.44
C ILE A 198 -13.13 -4.99 -1.35
N PRO A 199 -12.42 -6.11 -1.54
CA PRO A 199 -11.35 -6.23 -2.50
C PRO A 199 -11.93 -6.43 -3.91
N LEU A 200 -11.51 -5.59 -4.86
CA LEU A 200 -11.94 -5.66 -6.27
C LEU A 200 -10.95 -6.41 -7.15
N ALA A 201 -9.68 -6.17 -6.96
CA ALA A 201 -8.62 -6.75 -7.76
C ALA A 201 -7.37 -7.01 -6.92
N VAL A 202 -6.62 -8.05 -7.28
CA VAL A 202 -5.32 -8.38 -6.69
C VAL A 202 -4.34 -8.72 -7.80
N THR A 203 -3.10 -8.25 -7.71
CA THR A 203 -2.03 -8.62 -8.64
C THR A 203 -1.51 -10.03 -8.34
N ASN A 204 -1.25 -10.82 -9.38
CA ASN A 204 -0.68 -12.16 -9.26
C ASN A 204 0.86 -12.09 -9.32
N THR A 205 1.48 -11.63 -8.22
CA THR A 205 2.92 -11.46 -8.08
C THR A 205 3.42 -11.97 -6.72
N ASP A 206 4.74 -12.02 -6.50
CA ASP A 206 5.32 -12.37 -5.20
C ASP A 206 4.88 -11.38 -4.09
N TRP A 207 4.73 -10.13 -4.46
CA TRP A 207 4.37 -9.00 -3.62
C TRP A 207 3.08 -8.42 -4.19
N SER A 208 1.95 -9.02 -3.81
CA SER A 208 0.65 -8.70 -4.40
C SER A 208 0.06 -7.44 -3.82
N ASP A 209 -0.48 -6.58 -4.69
CA ASP A 209 -1.23 -5.41 -4.31
C ASP A 209 -2.73 -5.66 -4.46
N VAL A 210 -3.53 -5.10 -3.56
CA VAL A 210 -4.99 -5.24 -3.56
C VAL A 210 -5.65 -3.88 -3.66
N ILE A 211 -6.58 -3.73 -4.60
CA ILE A 211 -7.48 -2.57 -4.68
C ILE A 211 -8.70 -2.82 -3.79
N LEU A 212 -8.90 -1.95 -2.81
CA LEU A 212 -10.06 -1.94 -1.92
C LEU A 212 -10.92 -0.72 -2.21
N VAL A 213 -12.25 -0.90 -2.13
CA VAL A 213 -13.23 0.16 -2.29
C VAL A 213 -14.44 -0.10 -1.40
N ARG A 214 -15.19 0.95 -1.03
CA ARG A 214 -16.47 0.75 -0.32
C ARG A 214 -17.47 0.01 -1.20
N LYS A 215 -18.15 -1.00 -0.66
CA LYS A 215 -19.05 -1.90 -1.41
C LYS A 215 -20.19 -1.19 -2.15
N ASN A 216 -20.60 -0.01 -1.66
CA ASN A 216 -21.70 0.76 -2.25
C ASN A 216 -21.21 1.88 -3.18
N SER A 217 -19.89 2.05 -3.35
CA SER A 217 -19.30 3.06 -4.23
C SER A 217 -19.56 2.75 -5.71
N ILE A 218 -19.74 3.79 -6.50
CA ILE A 218 -19.79 3.67 -7.97
C ILE A 218 -18.49 3.12 -8.55
N MET A 219 -17.36 3.29 -7.82
CA MET A 219 -16.04 2.82 -8.24
C MET A 219 -15.99 1.30 -8.40
N VAL A 220 -16.85 0.54 -7.71
CA VAL A 220 -16.99 -0.91 -7.94
C VAL A 220 -17.27 -1.19 -9.41
N LYS A 221 -18.22 -0.49 -9.99
CA LYS A 221 -18.61 -0.67 -11.40
C LYS A 221 -17.56 -0.12 -12.37
N LEU A 222 -16.97 1.03 -12.05
CA LEU A 222 -15.98 1.68 -12.91
C LEU A 222 -14.70 0.86 -13.02
N VAL A 223 -14.18 0.32 -11.91
CA VAL A 223 -13.02 -0.58 -11.92
C VAL A 223 -13.34 -1.89 -12.63
N ASP A 224 -14.53 -2.46 -12.40
CA ASP A 224 -14.98 -3.67 -13.09
C ASP A 224 -15.04 -3.46 -14.60
N MET A 225 -15.62 -2.35 -15.05
CA MET A 225 -15.68 -1.98 -16.47
C MET A 225 -14.28 -1.74 -17.05
N ALA A 226 -13.41 -1.02 -16.33
CA ALA A 226 -12.05 -0.74 -16.78
C ALA A 226 -11.23 -2.02 -16.94
N LEU A 227 -11.29 -2.93 -15.98
CA LEU A 227 -10.61 -4.25 -16.06
C LEU A 227 -11.19 -5.11 -17.19
N THR A 228 -12.52 -5.16 -17.34
CA THR A 228 -13.17 -5.99 -18.34
C THR A 228 -12.87 -5.51 -19.77
N ASN A 229 -12.66 -4.20 -19.96
CA ASN A 229 -12.34 -3.60 -21.26
C ASN A 229 -10.81 -3.40 -21.46
N SER A 230 -9.98 -3.85 -20.55
CA SER A 230 -8.52 -3.81 -20.67
C SER A 230 -7.98 -5.12 -21.26
N ASP A 231 -6.73 -5.09 -21.71
CA ASP A 231 -5.99 -6.29 -22.11
C ASP A 231 -5.37 -7.04 -20.91
N ILE A 232 -5.71 -6.68 -19.68
CA ILE A 232 -5.18 -7.33 -18.47
C ILE A 232 -5.84 -8.70 -18.30
N PRO A 233 -5.10 -9.81 -18.40
CA PRO A 233 -5.66 -11.13 -18.15
C PRO A 233 -6.03 -11.28 -16.67
N PHE A 234 -7.23 -11.78 -16.40
CA PHE A 234 -7.66 -12.05 -15.02
C PHE A 234 -8.55 -13.29 -14.92
N VAL A 235 -8.64 -13.79 -13.69
CA VAL A 235 -9.64 -14.79 -13.29
C VAL A 235 -10.49 -14.16 -12.19
N GLU A 236 -11.81 -14.30 -12.31
CA GLU A 236 -12.72 -13.81 -11.27
C GLU A 236 -13.03 -14.90 -10.25
N ILE A 237 -12.95 -14.54 -8.97
CA ILE A 237 -13.22 -15.43 -7.83
C ILE A 237 -14.06 -14.68 -6.78
N PRO A 238 -14.78 -15.42 -5.90
CA PRO A 238 -15.40 -14.81 -4.74
C PRO A 238 -14.37 -14.05 -3.89
N HIS A 239 -14.67 -12.81 -3.51
CA HIS A 239 -13.71 -11.96 -2.77
C HIS A 239 -13.38 -12.52 -1.37
N GLN A 240 -14.25 -13.33 -0.80
CA GLN A 240 -14.03 -13.99 0.50
C GLN A 240 -12.82 -14.94 0.47
N LEU A 241 -12.40 -15.40 -0.70
CA LEU A 241 -11.24 -16.27 -0.84
C LEU A 241 -9.92 -15.52 -0.64
N ILE A 242 -9.90 -14.18 -0.60
CA ILE A 242 -8.66 -13.40 -0.39
C ILE A 242 -7.91 -13.85 0.86
N SER A 243 -8.61 -14.21 1.92
CA SER A 243 -8.00 -14.69 3.18
C SER A 243 -7.24 -16.03 3.05
N ALA A 244 -7.43 -16.75 1.95
CA ALA A 244 -6.73 -18.00 1.65
C ALA A 244 -5.60 -17.81 0.61
N ALA A 245 -5.37 -16.57 0.15
CA ALA A 245 -4.37 -16.29 -0.88
C ALA A 245 -2.95 -16.62 -0.39
N LYS A 246 -2.20 -17.38 -1.18
CA LYS A 246 -0.78 -17.66 -0.94
C LYS A 246 -0.03 -17.69 -2.26
N VAL A 247 1.24 -17.33 -2.22
CA VAL A 247 2.11 -17.35 -3.40
C VAL A 247 2.73 -18.72 -3.58
N ILE A 248 2.59 -19.26 -4.78
CA ILE A 248 3.29 -20.47 -5.23
C ILE A 248 4.29 -20.08 -6.30
N ARG A 249 5.56 -20.24 -6.00
CA ARG A 249 6.65 -19.98 -6.94
C ARG A 249 6.99 -21.27 -7.70
N GLY A 250 6.72 -21.26 -9.00
CA GLY A 250 7.16 -22.31 -9.93
C GLY A 250 8.50 -21.95 -10.56
N GLN A 251 8.96 -22.81 -11.47
CA GLN A 251 10.26 -22.59 -12.17
C GLN A 251 10.22 -21.39 -13.14
N GLN A 252 9.08 -21.10 -13.73
CA GLN A 252 8.95 -20.10 -14.79
C GLN A 252 8.02 -18.95 -14.44
N ARG A 253 7.21 -19.07 -13.39
CA ARG A 253 6.24 -18.07 -13.01
C ARG A 253 5.86 -18.16 -11.53
N VAL A 254 5.35 -17.05 -11.05
CA VAL A 254 4.69 -16.94 -9.74
C VAL A 254 3.19 -16.97 -9.94
N ASN A 255 2.46 -17.62 -9.06
CA ASN A 255 0.99 -17.68 -9.10
C ASN A 255 0.42 -17.53 -7.69
N ILE A 256 -0.72 -16.86 -7.59
CA ILE A 256 -1.55 -16.92 -6.38
C ILE A 256 -2.38 -18.20 -6.41
N SER A 257 -2.40 -18.88 -5.29
CA SER A 257 -3.24 -20.06 -5.04
C SER A 257 -4.21 -19.77 -3.90
N PHE A 258 -5.36 -20.38 -3.94
CA PHE A 258 -6.41 -20.31 -2.91
C PHE A 258 -6.73 -21.70 -2.32
N ALA A 259 -5.80 -22.63 -2.48
CA ALA A 259 -5.93 -24.01 -2.00
C ALA A 259 -5.12 -24.27 -0.73
#